data_8c97a1c80a9e380ac957dc4def88c710
#
_entry.id   8c97a1c80a9e380ac957dc4def88c710
#
_cell.length_a   1.000
_cell.length_b   1.000
_cell.length_c   1.000
_cell.angle_alpha   90.00
_cell.angle_beta   90.00
_cell.angle_gamma   90.00
#
_symmetry.space_group_name_H-M   'P 1'
#
loop_
_entity.id
_entity.type
_entity.pdbx_description
1 polymer ?
#
loop_
_entity_poly.entity_id
_entity_poly.type
_entity_poly.pdbx_seq_one_letter_code
_entity_poly.pdbx_strand_id
1 'polypeptide(L)'
;MASVLDSVNQRTQLVGQNRLELLLFRLNGPQLYGINVFKVREVLQCPHLTLLPKSSPIVCGVASIRGRTIPVMDLALATERKALENQKNGFVIIAEYNMKEQGFLVSAVDRIVNLNWEEIHPPPKGTGRDHYLTAVTRLDDQLVEVIDVEKVLAEVSPTSEDILTDSLTEQVRISALSKKILIVDDSSVARKQVLRCLQEVGVEVVALNDGRAAYEYLQAMLSEGKKPADEFLMLISDIEMPEMDGYTLTAEIRNDPRLKDLHILLHTSLSGVFNKAMIEKVGADNFLAKFRPDDLVDLVVERIKVVDAL
;
A
#
# COMPACT_ATOMS: atom_id res chain seq x y z
N MET A 1 -9.75 29.88 5.04
CA MET A 1 -9.27 28.57 5.50
C MET A 1 -10.40 27.59 5.23
N ALA A 2 -10.24 26.74 4.21
CA ALA A 2 -11.18 25.66 4.00
C ALA A 2 -11.11 24.75 5.23
N SER A 3 -12.25 24.38 5.79
CA SER A 3 -12.29 23.54 6.99
C SER A 3 -11.76 22.15 6.64
N VAL A 4 -11.20 21.44 7.61
CA VAL A 4 -10.80 20.03 7.45
C VAL A 4 -11.97 19.21 6.91
N LEU A 5 -13.21 19.58 7.27
CA LEU A 5 -14.45 18.98 6.77
C LEU A 5 -14.69 19.24 5.28
N ASP A 6 -14.30 20.41 4.73
CA ASP A 6 -14.46 20.70 3.30
C ASP A 6 -13.47 19.88 2.45
N SER A 7 -12.26 19.69 2.95
CA SER A 7 -11.27 18.79 2.32
C SER A 7 -11.68 17.31 2.44
N VAL A 8 -12.34 16.91 3.53
CA VAL A 8 -12.95 15.58 3.71
C VAL A 8 -14.09 15.36 2.72
N ASN A 9 -14.99 16.34 2.59
CA ASN A 9 -16.12 16.26 1.67
C ASN A 9 -15.68 16.24 0.20
N GLN A 10 -14.65 17.01 -0.18
CA GLN A 10 -14.09 16.95 -1.53
C GLN A 10 -13.45 15.60 -1.83
N ARG A 11 -12.70 15.03 -0.90
CA ARG A 11 -12.09 13.69 -1.08
C ARG A 11 -13.12 12.56 -1.01
N THR A 12 -14.18 12.68 -0.21
CA THR A 12 -15.29 11.71 -0.18
C THR A 12 -16.16 11.74 -1.44
N GLN A 13 -16.17 12.83 -2.20
CA GLN A 13 -16.78 12.87 -3.53
C GLN A 13 -15.91 12.20 -4.61
N LEU A 14 -14.60 12.02 -4.33
CA LEU A 14 -13.64 11.35 -5.22
C LEU A 14 -13.66 9.81 -5.07
N VAL A 15 -14.30 9.29 -4.04
CA VAL A 15 -14.52 7.85 -3.91
C VAL A 15 -15.46 7.37 -5.01
N GLY A 16 -14.96 6.49 -5.86
CA GLY A 16 -15.66 6.03 -7.07
C GLY A 16 -15.28 6.79 -8.35
N GLN A 17 -14.37 7.78 -8.29
CA GLN A 17 -13.84 8.41 -9.51
C GLN A 17 -12.59 7.70 -10.06
N ASN A 18 -12.14 6.62 -9.42
CA ASN A 18 -11.06 5.75 -9.89
C ASN A 18 -9.85 6.55 -10.45
N ARG A 19 -9.29 7.49 -9.64
CA ARG A 19 -8.20 8.38 -10.03
C ARG A 19 -6.97 8.16 -9.16
N LEU A 20 -5.80 8.23 -9.79
CA LEU A 20 -4.51 8.22 -9.12
C LEU A 20 -3.93 9.65 -9.08
N GLU A 21 -3.56 10.11 -7.88
CA GLU A 21 -2.81 11.37 -7.70
C GLU A 21 -1.32 11.06 -7.58
N LEU A 22 -0.52 11.55 -8.52
CA LEU A 22 0.93 11.39 -8.50
C LEU A 22 1.64 12.72 -8.22
N LEU A 23 2.56 12.72 -7.27
CA LEU A 23 3.58 13.75 -7.14
C LEU A 23 4.71 13.43 -8.12
N LEU A 24 4.94 14.31 -9.08
CA LEU A 24 5.99 14.18 -10.07
C LEU A 24 7.31 14.74 -9.56
N PHE A 25 8.39 14.05 -9.83
CA PHE A 25 9.72 14.44 -9.42
C PHE A 25 10.79 13.98 -10.45
N ARG A 26 12.04 14.43 -10.26
CA ARG A 26 13.18 14.05 -11.10
C ARG A 26 14.31 13.54 -10.21
N LEU A 27 15.10 12.63 -10.78
CA LEU A 27 16.36 12.17 -10.22
C LEU A 27 17.54 12.80 -10.97
N ASN A 28 18.43 11.99 -11.55
CA ASN A 28 19.49 12.51 -12.41
C ASN A 28 18.96 12.62 -13.85
N GLY A 29 18.83 13.82 -14.37
CA GLY A 29 18.43 14.02 -15.77
C GLY A 29 16.95 14.37 -15.99
N PRO A 30 16.44 14.27 -17.24
CA PRO A 30 15.13 14.77 -17.63
C PRO A 30 13.96 13.79 -17.34
N GLN A 31 14.25 12.53 -17.03
CA GLN A 31 13.23 11.51 -16.77
C GLN A 31 12.29 11.94 -15.64
N LEU A 32 10.98 11.77 -15.85
CA LEU A 32 9.95 12.00 -14.86
C LEU A 32 9.64 10.70 -14.13
N TYR A 33 9.55 10.83 -12.82
CA TYR A 33 9.12 9.80 -11.89
C TYR A 33 7.88 10.27 -11.16
N GLY A 34 7.09 9.34 -10.68
CA GLY A 34 5.91 9.60 -9.89
C GLY A 34 5.88 8.78 -8.60
N ILE A 35 5.34 9.36 -7.55
CA ILE A 35 4.99 8.67 -6.33
C ILE A 35 3.54 8.99 -5.99
N ASN A 36 2.78 8.00 -5.51
CA ASN A 36 1.41 8.21 -5.06
C ASN A 36 1.38 9.26 -3.93
N VAL A 37 0.58 10.32 -4.13
CA VAL A 37 0.46 11.43 -3.17
C VAL A 37 0.00 10.95 -1.81
N PHE A 38 -0.80 9.91 -1.73
CA PHE A 38 -1.26 9.35 -0.46
C PHE A 38 -0.11 8.83 0.42
N LYS A 39 0.99 8.39 -0.18
CA LYS A 39 2.21 7.96 0.54
C LYS A 39 3.06 9.14 1.00
N VAL A 40 2.83 10.35 0.46
CA VAL A 40 3.62 11.55 0.73
C VAL A 40 3.02 12.34 1.90
N ARG A 41 3.81 12.55 2.94
CA ARG A 41 3.46 13.41 4.05
C ARG A 41 3.83 14.86 3.84
N GLU A 42 5.04 15.07 3.34
CA GLU A 42 5.63 16.40 3.21
C GLU A 42 6.72 16.40 2.15
N VAL A 43 6.91 17.53 1.49
CA VAL A 43 8.04 17.82 0.61
C VAL A 43 8.75 19.04 1.14
N LEU A 44 10.08 18.96 1.29
CA LEU A 44 10.89 20.07 1.76
C LEU A 44 12.21 20.13 0.99
N GLN A 45 12.86 21.30 0.98
CA GLN A 45 14.22 21.41 0.50
C GLN A 45 15.13 20.57 1.38
N CYS A 46 16.16 19.91 0.77
CA CYS A 46 17.05 19.04 1.50
C CYS A 46 17.66 19.75 2.72
N PRO A 47 17.35 19.30 3.95
CA PRO A 47 17.91 19.88 5.16
C PRO A 47 19.36 19.43 5.35
N HIS A 48 20.01 19.93 6.40
CA HIS A 48 21.31 19.41 6.80
C HIS A 48 21.18 17.93 7.22
N LEU A 49 21.95 17.06 6.57
CA LEU A 49 21.99 15.63 6.84
C LEU A 49 23.20 15.31 7.75
N THR A 50 22.95 14.56 8.81
CA THR A 50 23.97 14.00 9.67
C THR A 50 24.26 12.56 9.23
N LEU A 51 25.51 12.28 8.90
CA LEU A 51 25.94 10.95 8.45
C LEU A 51 25.81 9.92 9.57
N LEU A 52 25.34 8.73 9.23
CA LEU A 52 25.29 7.59 10.13
C LEU A 52 26.47 6.64 9.86
N PRO A 53 27.28 6.32 10.90
CA PRO A 53 28.34 5.33 10.76
C PRO A 53 27.78 3.96 10.37
N LYS A 54 28.39 3.29 9.37
CA LYS A 54 28.02 1.94 8.92
C LYS A 54 26.59 1.79 8.40
N SER A 55 25.95 2.88 7.96
CA SER A 55 24.65 2.81 7.26
C SER A 55 24.80 2.18 5.87
N SER A 56 23.66 1.75 5.29
CA SER A 56 23.59 1.36 3.88
C SER A 56 24.10 2.51 2.98
N PRO A 57 24.82 2.24 1.88
CA PRO A 57 25.28 3.27 0.94
C PRO A 57 24.15 4.16 0.39
N ILE A 58 22.93 3.63 0.33
CA ILE A 58 21.75 4.35 -0.13
C ILE A 58 21.29 5.42 0.88
N VAL A 59 21.61 5.24 2.18
CA VAL A 59 21.23 6.18 3.23
C VAL A 59 22.23 7.35 3.26
N CYS A 60 21.78 8.53 2.82
CA CYS A 60 22.58 9.76 2.82
C CYS A 60 22.88 10.28 4.23
N GLY A 61 22.06 9.90 5.20
CA GLY A 61 22.13 10.36 6.59
C GLY A 61 20.78 10.47 7.23
N VAL A 62 20.72 11.21 8.35
CA VAL A 62 19.47 11.52 9.06
C VAL A 62 19.27 13.02 9.10
N ALA A 63 18.01 13.43 9.02
CA ALA A 63 17.57 14.80 9.20
C ALA A 63 16.69 14.95 10.43
N SER A 64 16.81 16.06 11.14
CA SER A 64 15.86 16.45 12.20
C SER A 64 14.76 17.28 11.55
N ILE A 65 13.56 16.73 11.45
CA ILE A 65 12.40 17.36 10.82
C ILE A 65 11.27 17.41 11.85
N ARG A 66 10.86 18.61 12.24
CA ARG A 66 9.81 18.83 13.25
C ARG A 66 10.05 18.06 14.56
N GLY A 67 11.29 17.97 15.01
CA GLY A 67 11.67 17.25 16.24
C GLY A 67 11.75 15.74 16.13
N ARG A 68 11.58 15.19 14.90
CA ARG A 68 11.75 13.75 14.62
C ARG A 68 13.04 13.53 13.82
N THR A 69 13.71 12.43 14.09
CA THR A 69 14.90 12.00 13.35
C THR A 69 14.48 11.07 12.24
N ILE A 70 14.58 11.53 10.99
CA ILE A 70 14.13 10.81 9.81
C ILE A 70 15.33 10.41 8.99
N PRO A 71 15.53 9.12 8.68
CA PRO A 71 16.56 8.69 7.74
C PRO A 71 16.21 9.16 6.33
N VAL A 72 17.23 9.60 5.57
CA VAL A 72 17.09 10.10 4.21
C VAL A 72 17.86 9.21 3.26
N MET A 73 17.21 8.72 2.22
CA MET A 73 17.76 7.83 1.22
C MET A 73 17.94 8.57 -0.11
N ASP A 74 19.05 8.33 -0.78
CA ASP A 74 19.27 8.79 -2.16
C ASP A 74 18.47 7.89 -3.11
N LEU A 75 17.34 8.39 -3.61
CA LEU A 75 16.48 7.61 -4.48
C LEU A 75 17.11 7.34 -5.84
N ALA A 76 17.97 8.26 -6.33
CA ALA A 76 18.73 8.05 -7.56
C ALA A 76 19.75 6.91 -7.40
N LEU A 77 20.46 6.87 -6.28
CA LEU A 77 21.38 5.76 -6.01
C LEU A 77 20.65 4.43 -5.86
N ALA A 78 19.46 4.44 -5.25
CA ALA A 78 18.65 3.25 -5.10
C ALA A 78 18.17 2.70 -6.45
N THR A 79 17.67 3.58 -7.34
CA THR A 79 16.99 3.17 -8.58
C THR A 79 17.91 3.16 -9.80
N GLU A 80 18.77 4.16 -9.95
CA GLU A 80 19.65 4.34 -11.10
C GLU A 80 21.10 3.85 -10.87
N ARG A 81 21.40 3.41 -9.64
CA ARG A 81 22.75 3.03 -9.18
C ARG A 81 23.80 4.15 -9.31
N LYS A 82 23.32 5.39 -9.41
CA LYS A 82 24.14 6.60 -9.49
C LYS A 82 23.61 7.61 -8.47
N ALA A 83 24.47 8.04 -7.55
CA ALA A 83 24.09 9.02 -6.54
C ALA A 83 23.63 10.33 -7.17
N LEU A 84 22.74 11.04 -6.48
CA LEU A 84 22.26 12.36 -6.89
C LEU A 84 23.44 13.34 -6.97
N GLU A 85 23.59 14.02 -8.11
CA GLU A 85 24.75 14.88 -8.39
C GLU A 85 24.83 16.12 -7.47
N ASN A 86 23.68 16.69 -7.11
CA ASN A 86 23.61 17.91 -6.30
C ASN A 86 22.64 17.75 -5.12
N GLN A 87 23.05 16.95 -4.14
CA GLN A 87 22.20 16.63 -2.97
C GLN A 87 21.78 17.86 -2.16
N LYS A 88 22.65 18.88 -2.04
CA LYS A 88 22.38 20.08 -1.22
C LYS A 88 21.26 20.96 -1.78
N ASN A 89 21.05 20.95 -3.08
CA ASN A 89 19.99 21.72 -3.74
C ASN A 89 18.77 20.85 -4.08
N GLY A 90 18.78 19.58 -3.68
CA GLY A 90 17.67 18.66 -3.88
C GLY A 90 16.51 18.91 -2.93
N PHE A 91 15.51 18.07 -3.07
CA PHE A 91 14.34 18.03 -2.22
C PHE A 91 14.25 16.67 -1.51
N VAL A 92 13.64 16.66 -0.35
CA VAL A 92 13.33 15.44 0.37
C VAL A 92 11.82 15.26 0.37
N ILE A 93 11.37 14.16 -0.19
CA ILE A 93 9.99 13.71 -0.12
C ILE A 93 9.90 12.82 1.12
N ILE A 94 9.14 13.27 2.12
CA ILE A 94 8.87 12.46 3.31
C ILE A 94 7.66 11.59 3.00
N ALA A 95 7.87 10.29 3.04
CA ALA A 95 6.82 9.30 2.92
C ALA A 95 6.69 8.51 4.23
N GLU A 96 5.49 8.03 4.48
CA GLU A 96 5.21 7.11 5.58
C GLU A 96 4.93 5.72 5.03
N TYR A 97 5.61 4.75 5.61
CA TYR A 97 5.39 3.34 5.35
C TYR A 97 5.49 2.54 6.64
N ASN A 98 4.52 1.68 6.90
CA ASN A 98 4.46 0.89 8.14
C ASN A 98 4.65 1.76 9.39
N MET A 99 3.97 2.90 9.47
CA MET A 99 4.08 3.90 10.55
C MET A 99 5.49 4.47 10.77
N LYS A 100 6.42 4.21 9.86
CA LYS A 100 7.79 4.77 9.89
C LYS A 100 7.91 5.83 8.81
N GLU A 101 8.40 7.02 9.20
CA GLU A 101 8.68 8.09 8.24
C GLU A 101 10.07 7.92 7.64
N GLN A 102 10.15 8.06 6.31
CA GLN A 102 11.37 7.96 5.54
C GLN A 102 11.47 9.15 4.59
N GLY A 103 12.67 9.67 4.41
CA GLY A 103 12.94 10.72 3.43
C GLY A 103 13.56 10.13 2.17
N PHE A 104 13.05 10.54 1.00
CA PHE A 104 13.62 10.23 -0.30
C PHE A 104 14.20 11.49 -0.92
N LEU A 105 15.52 11.50 -1.10
CA LEU A 105 16.23 12.61 -1.72
C LEU A 105 16.10 12.52 -3.23
N VAL A 106 15.62 13.62 -3.84
CA VAL A 106 15.37 13.78 -5.27
C VAL A 106 15.96 15.10 -5.76
N SER A 107 16.23 15.27 -7.07
CA SER A 107 16.83 16.50 -7.58
C SER A 107 15.82 17.65 -7.66
N ALA A 108 14.59 17.36 -8.05
CA ALA A 108 13.54 18.34 -8.22
C ALA A 108 12.17 17.71 -7.99
N VAL A 109 11.26 18.49 -7.48
CA VAL A 109 9.85 18.16 -7.41
C VAL A 109 9.10 19.09 -8.37
N ASP A 110 8.22 18.53 -9.20
CA ASP A 110 7.52 19.25 -10.25
C ASP A 110 6.10 19.64 -9.76
N ARG A 111 5.12 18.82 -10.04
CA ARG A 111 3.72 19.09 -9.73
C ARG A 111 2.98 17.82 -9.33
N ILE A 112 1.78 17.99 -8.77
CA ILE A 112 0.83 16.90 -8.59
C ILE A 112 -0.04 16.82 -9.85
N VAL A 113 -0.28 15.61 -10.33
CA VAL A 113 -1.17 15.31 -11.45
C VAL A 113 -2.22 14.30 -11.03
N ASN A 114 -3.42 14.49 -11.57
CA ASN A 114 -4.54 13.56 -11.40
C ASN A 114 -4.72 12.77 -12.69
N LEU A 115 -4.63 11.47 -12.62
CA LEU A 115 -4.73 10.55 -13.75
C LEU A 115 -5.90 9.61 -13.56
N ASN A 116 -6.56 9.26 -14.66
CA ASN A 116 -7.49 8.13 -14.63
C ASN A 116 -6.69 6.83 -14.68
N TRP A 117 -7.19 5.77 -14.04
CA TRP A 117 -6.50 4.48 -14.02
C TRP A 117 -6.30 3.88 -15.43
N GLU A 118 -7.17 4.23 -16.39
CA GLU A 118 -7.04 3.83 -17.80
C GLU A 118 -5.76 4.34 -18.48
N GLU A 119 -5.17 5.42 -17.92
CA GLU A 119 -3.92 6.03 -18.41
C GLU A 119 -2.68 5.41 -17.77
N ILE A 120 -2.87 4.47 -16.84
CA ILE A 120 -1.81 3.87 -16.04
C ILE A 120 -1.65 2.41 -16.45
N HIS A 121 -0.46 2.05 -16.86
CA HIS A 121 -0.18 0.73 -17.40
C HIS A 121 0.84 -0.01 -16.53
N PRO A 122 0.76 -1.35 -16.47
CA PRO A 122 1.79 -2.13 -15.81
C PRO A 122 3.15 -1.93 -16.51
N PRO A 123 4.27 -2.12 -15.80
CA PRO A 123 5.59 -2.05 -16.41
C PRO A 123 5.72 -2.98 -17.62
N PRO A 124 6.45 -2.58 -18.66
CA PRO A 124 6.61 -3.39 -19.88
C PRO A 124 7.16 -4.79 -19.57
N LYS A 125 6.61 -5.82 -20.21
CA LYS A 125 7.12 -7.17 -20.09
C LYS A 125 8.57 -7.22 -20.60
N GLY A 126 9.47 -7.81 -19.80
CA GLY A 126 10.89 -7.93 -20.17
C GLY A 126 11.84 -6.96 -19.45
N THR A 127 11.33 -6.04 -18.65
CA THR A 127 12.15 -5.13 -17.82
C THR A 127 12.85 -5.82 -16.63
N GLY A 128 12.64 -7.13 -16.46
CA GLY A 128 13.15 -7.90 -15.32
C GLY A 128 12.13 -7.95 -14.18
N ARG A 129 12.46 -8.70 -13.12
CA ARG A 129 11.61 -8.78 -11.90
C ARG A 129 12.07 -7.86 -10.78
N ASP A 130 13.26 -7.26 -10.92
CA ASP A 130 13.92 -6.51 -9.86
C ASP A 130 13.86 -4.99 -10.05
N HIS A 131 12.91 -4.50 -10.85
CA HIS A 131 12.68 -3.06 -10.99
C HIS A 131 11.84 -2.51 -9.84
N TYR A 132 12.01 -1.23 -9.54
CA TYR A 132 11.23 -0.50 -8.53
C TYR A 132 10.00 0.20 -9.12
N LEU A 133 9.43 -0.30 -10.19
CA LEU A 133 8.27 0.29 -10.84
C LEU A 133 7.00 -0.45 -10.45
N THR A 134 5.97 0.28 -10.04
CA THR A 134 4.61 -0.25 -9.91
C THR A 134 3.83 -0.10 -11.21
N ALA A 135 4.01 1.02 -11.89
CA ALA A 135 3.29 1.35 -13.11
C ALA A 135 4.08 2.33 -13.99
N VAL A 136 3.59 2.54 -15.21
CA VAL A 136 4.05 3.59 -16.12
C VAL A 136 2.84 4.35 -16.69
N THR A 137 3.01 5.64 -16.95
CA THR A 137 2.01 6.46 -17.64
C THR A 137 2.69 7.45 -18.59
N ARG A 138 1.91 8.20 -19.35
CA ARG A 138 2.42 9.27 -20.24
C ARG A 138 1.76 10.59 -19.91
N LEU A 139 2.58 11.62 -19.81
CA LEU A 139 2.15 13.01 -19.65
C LEU A 139 2.90 13.88 -20.67
N ASP A 140 2.18 14.66 -21.45
CA ASP A 140 2.76 15.56 -22.44
C ASP A 140 3.84 14.86 -23.32
N ASP A 141 3.51 13.64 -23.82
CA ASP A 141 4.42 12.74 -24.56
C ASP A 141 5.66 12.22 -23.82
N GLN A 142 5.83 12.55 -22.53
CA GLN A 142 6.89 12.02 -21.68
C GLN A 142 6.40 10.79 -20.91
N LEU A 143 7.26 9.76 -20.88
CA LEU A 143 7.01 8.60 -20.03
C LEU A 143 7.24 9.01 -18.57
N VAL A 144 6.31 8.64 -17.70
CA VAL A 144 6.42 8.77 -16.24
C VAL A 144 6.48 7.38 -15.64
N GLU A 145 7.49 7.14 -14.83
CA GLU A 145 7.72 5.90 -14.12
C GLU A 145 7.25 6.03 -12.66
N VAL A 146 6.25 5.24 -12.27
CA VAL A 146 5.73 5.25 -10.90
C VAL A 146 6.60 4.33 -10.04
N ILE A 147 7.26 4.92 -9.03
CA ILE A 147 8.23 4.23 -8.17
C ILE A 147 7.54 3.53 -7.01
N ASP A 148 7.92 2.26 -6.82
CA ASP A 148 7.59 1.46 -5.64
C ASP A 148 8.57 1.81 -4.49
N VAL A 149 8.24 2.85 -3.73
CA VAL A 149 9.06 3.26 -2.57
C VAL A 149 9.04 2.24 -1.44
N GLU A 150 8.01 1.41 -1.35
CA GLU A 150 7.92 0.34 -0.36
C GLU A 150 8.96 -0.74 -0.64
N LYS A 151 9.14 -1.09 -1.92
CA LYS A 151 10.18 -2.04 -2.34
C LYS A 151 11.59 -1.47 -2.07
N VAL A 152 11.81 -0.18 -2.34
CA VAL A 152 13.08 0.48 -1.99
C VAL A 152 13.35 0.39 -0.50
N LEU A 153 12.34 0.65 0.33
CA LEU A 153 12.47 0.59 1.79
C LEU A 153 12.73 -0.83 2.30
N ALA A 154 12.03 -1.81 1.76
CA ALA A 154 12.16 -3.21 2.17
C ALA A 154 13.59 -3.76 1.91
N GLU A 155 14.25 -3.29 0.86
CA GLU A 155 15.64 -3.69 0.56
C GLU A 155 16.66 -3.00 1.46
N VAL A 156 16.43 -1.72 1.80
CA VAL A 156 17.36 -0.94 2.64
C VAL A 156 17.20 -1.27 4.13
N SER A 157 16.00 -1.55 4.54
CA SER A 157 15.65 -1.80 5.96
C SER A 157 14.71 -3.00 6.06
N PRO A 158 15.23 -4.22 5.81
CA PRO A 158 14.41 -5.42 5.94
C PRO A 158 13.91 -5.53 7.39
N THR A 159 12.61 -5.47 7.56
CA THR A 159 11.96 -5.69 8.87
C THR A 159 11.76 -7.19 9.05
N SER A 160 12.55 -7.78 9.97
CA SER A 160 12.23 -9.07 10.58
C SER A 160 11.51 -8.77 11.90
N GLU A 161 10.21 -8.55 11.86
CA GLU A 161 9.42 -8.53 13.09
C GLU A 161 9.00 -9.98 13.35
N ASP A 162 9.36 -10.51 14.52
CA ASP A 162 8.86 -11.80 14.99
C ASP A 162 7.37 -11.63 15.26
N ILE A 163 6.56 -12.52 14.71
CA ILE A 163 5.11 -12.50 14.89
C ILE A 163 4.82 -13.14 16.24
N LEU A 164 4.20 -12.38 17.15
CA LEU A 164 3.74 -12.91 18.43
C LEU A 164 2.47 -13.73 18.18
N THR A 165 2.54 -15.02 18.43
CA THR A 165 1.44 -15.97 18.21
C THR A 165 0.70 -16.33 19.49
N ASP A 166 0.73 -15.46 20.49
CA ASP A 166 0.15 -15.74 21.81
C ASP A 166 -1.38 -15.96 21.77
N SER A 167 -2.06 -15.41 20.77
CA SER A 167 -3.50 -15.60 20.55
C SER A 167 -3.87 -16.93 19.85
N LEU A 168 -2.88 -17.67 19.32
CA LEU A 168 -3.07 -18.91 18.56
C LEU A 168 -3.16 -20.14 19.48
N THR A 169 -4.37 -20.47 19.90
CA THR A 169 -4.64 -21.74 20.58
C THR A 169 -4.60 -22.91 19.59
N GLU A 170 -4.35 -24.14 20.09
CA GLU A 170 -4.37 -25.35 19.25
C GLU A 170 -5.71 -25.53 18.53
N GLN A 171 -6.81 -25.17 19.17
CA GLN A 171 -8.17 -25.24 18.60
C GLN A 171 -8.33 -24.29 17.40
N VAL A 172 -7.80 -23.05 17.50
CA VAL A 172 -7.80 -22.09 16.41
C VAL A 172 -6.92 -22.58 15.25
N ARG A 173 -5.75 -23.16 15.53
CA ARG A 173 -4.87 -23.73 14.49
C ARG A 173 -5.55 -24.84 13.69
N ILE A 174 -6.24 -25.76 14.35
CA ILE A 174 -6.99 -26.83 13.69
C ILE A 174 -8.09 -26.25 12.81
N SER A 175 -8.85 -25.28 13.33
CA SER A 175 -9.90 -24.60 12.57
C SER A 175 -9.37 -23.84 11.37
N ALA A 176 -8.24 -23.16 11.51
CA ALA A 176 -7.59 -22.36 10.47
C ALA A 176 -7.25 -23.19 9.22
N LEU A 177 -6.88 -24.47 9.36
CA LEU A 177 -6.54 -25.35 8.24
C LEU A 177 -7.66 -25.53 7.21
N SER A 178 -8.90 -25.30 7.59
CA SER A 178 -10.07 -25.38 6.70
C SER A 178 -10.49 -24.02 6.12
N LYS A 179 -9.83 -22.94 6.50
CA LYS A 179 -10.20 -21.58 6.12
C LYS A 179 -9.34 -21.05 4.98
N LYS A 180 -9.97 -20.22 4.12
CA LYS A 180 -9.30 -19.48 3.04
C LYS A 180 -9.45 -18.00 3.25
N ILE A 181 -8.43 -17.24 2.89
CA ILE A 181 -8.45 -15.77 2.90
C ILE A 181 -8.06 -15.29 1.50
N LEU A 182 -8.83 -14.32 0.98
CA LEU A 182 -8.49 -13.60 -0.23
C LEU A 182 -7.72 -12.34 0.14
N ILE A 183 -6.49 -12.16 -0.36
CA ILE A 183 -5.71 -10.94 -0.20
C ILE A 183 -5.58 -10.21 -1.53
N VAL A 184 -5.71 -8.88 -1.48
CA VAL A 184 -5.61 -8.01 -2.64
C VAL A 184 -4.75 -6.81 -2.28
N ASP A 185 -3.62 -6.65 -2.96
CA ASP A 185 -2.66 -5.58 -2.68
C ASP A 185 -1.71 -5.46 -3.89
N ASP A 186 -1.41 -4.28 -4.38
CA ASP A 186 -0.53 -4.06 -5.55
C ASP A 186 0.95 -4.21 -5.21
N SER A 187 1.33 -3.96 -3.95
CA SER A 187 2.69 -4.12 -3.46
C SER A 187 3.04 -5.59 -3.24
N SER A 188 4.01 -6.09 -4.00
CA SER A 188 4.54 -7.45 -3.81
C SER A 188 5.18 -7.66 -2.44
N VAL A 189 5.68 -6.59 -1.82
CA VAL A 189 6.28 -6.61 -0.49
C VAL A 189 5.18 -6.74 0.57
N ALA A 190 4.15 -5.90 0.50
CA ALA A 190 3.02 -5.95 1.42
C ALA A 190 2.30 -7.30 1.33
N ARG A 191 2.04 -7.81 0.11
CA ARG A 191 1.47 -9.16 -0.06
C ARG A 191 2.30 -10.25 0.60
N LYS A 192 3.63 -10.22 0.45
CA LYS A 192 4.52 -11.20 1.12
C LYS A 192 4.47 -11.10 2.63
N GLN A 193 4.38 -9.89 3.18
CA GLN A 193 4.25 -9.68 4.63
C GLN A 193 2.93 -10.25 5.15
N VAL A 194 1.80 -9.94 4.51
CA VAL A 194 0.48 -10.50 4.86
C VAL A 194 0.49 -12.02 4.74
N LEU A 195 1.03 -12.57 3.62
CA LEU A 195 1.16 -14.01 3.42
C LEU A 195 1.93 -14.69 4.56
N ARG A 196 3.05 -14.12 4.99
CA ARG A 196 3.83 -14.65 6.10
C ARG A 196 3.00 -14.72 7.38
N CYS A 197 2.28 -13.65 7.73
CA CYS A 197 1.41 -13.64 8.91
C CYS A 197 0.33 -14.71 8.85
N LEU A 198 -0.32 -14.85 7.69
CA LEU A 198 -1.40 -15.82 7.49
C LEU A 198 -0.88 -17.27 7.47
N GLN A 199 0.34 -17.50 7.01
CA GLN A 199 1.01 -18.83 7.09
C GLN A 199 1.25 -19.24 8.53
N GLU A 200 1.62 -18.32 9.44
CA GLU A 200 1.77 -18.62 10.87
C GLU A 200 0.42 -19.00 11.51
N VAL A 201 -0.69 -18.47 11.03
CA VAL A 201 -2.04 -18.87 11.46
C VAL A 201 -2.43 -20.23 10.90
N GLY A 202 -1.96 -20.59 9.69
CA GLY A 202 -2.22 -21.85 9.02
C GLY A 202 -3.40 -21.83 8.04
N VAL A 203 -3.90 -20.66 7.64
CA VAL A 203 -4.99 -20.51 6.66
C VAL A 203 -4.47 -20.62 5.22
N GLU A 204 -5.32 -21.12 4.30
CA GLU A 204 -5.06 -21.08 2.87
C GLU A 204 -5.25 -19.65 2.34
N VAL A 205 -4.40 -19.21 1.41
CA VAL A 205 -4.43 -17.84 0.90
C VAL A 205 -4.50 -17.83 -0.61
N VAL A 206 -5.45 -17.05 -1.15
CA VAL A 206 -5.49 -16.62 -2.55
C VAL A 206 -5.03 -15.19 -2.61
N ALA A 207 -4.05 -14.86 -3.47
CA ALA A 207 -3.45 -13.53 -3.56
C ALA A 207 -3.61 -12.94 -4.96
N LEU A 208 -4.15 -11.73 -5.03
CA LEU A 208 -4.39 -10.96 -6.26
C LEU A 208 -3.71 -9.60 -6.18
N ASN A 209 -3.46 -8.98 -7.34
CA ASN A 209 -2.61 -7.80 -7.44
C ASN A 209 -3.36 -6.47 -7.40
N ASP A 210 -4.67 -6.48 -7.65
CA ASP A 210 -5.50 -5.28 -7.75
C ASP A 210 -6.98 -5.60 -7.54
N GLY A 211 -7.77 -4.56 -7.29
CA GLY A 211 -9.19 -4.72 -7.01
C GLY A 211 -10.01 -5.21 -8.19
N ARG A 212 -9.60 -4.89 -9.43
CA ARG A 212 -10.29 -5.37 -10.64
C ARG A 212 -10.15 -6.87 -10.77
N ALA A 213 -8.94 -7.39 -10.65
CA ALA A 213 -8.67 -8.82 -10.67
C ALA A 213 -9.45 -9.56 -9.56
N ALA A 214 -9.56 -8.94 -8.37
CA ALA A 214 -10.32 -9.50 -7.27
C ALA A 214 -11.82 -9.55 -7.57
N TYR A 215 -12.38 -8.47 -8.09
CA TYR A 215 -13.79 -8.42 -8.45
C TYR A 215 -14.15 -9.44 -9.54
N GLU A 216 -13.32 -9.54 -10.60
CA GLU A 216 -13.50 -10.51 -11.68
C GLU A 216 -13.39 -11.95 -11.17
N TYR A 217 -12.46 -12.23 -10.26
CA TYR A 217 -12.33 -13.53 -9.62
C TYR A 217 -13.58 -13.91 -8.82
N LEU A 218 -14.12 -12.98 -8.02
CA LEU A 218 -15.36 -13.20 -7.27
C LEU A 218 -16.57 -13.41 -8.19
N GLN A 219 -16.68 -12.67 -9.29
CA GLN A 219 -17.74 -12.86 -10.29
C GLN A 219 -17.62 -14.21 -11.01
N ALA A 220 -16.40 -14.67 -11.31
CA ALA A 220 -16.16 -15.99 -11.89
C ALA A 220 -16.63 -17.11 -10.93
N MET A 221 -16.35 -17.01 -9.63
CA MET A 221 -16.84 -17.95 -8.62
C MET A 221 -18.36 -18.01 -8.59
N LEU A 222 -19.04 -16.85 -8.65
CA LEU A 222 -20.50 -16.79 -8.72
C LEU A 222 -21.06 -17.47 -9.97
N SER A 223 -20.38 -17.33 -11.13
CA SER A 223 -20.77 -18.00 -12.36
C SER A 223 -20.62 -19.52 -12.30
N GLU A 224 -19.70 -20.02 -11.46
CA GLU A 224 -19.56 -21.45 -11.13
C GLU A 224 -20.55 -21.94 -10.06
N GLY A 225 -21.43 -21.08 -9.57
CA GLY A 225 -22.41 -21.41 -8.53
C GLY A 225 -21.83 -21.43 -7.10
N LYS A 226 -20.60 -20.94 -6.92
CA LYS A 226 -19.96 -20.82 -5.58
C LYS A 226 -20.33 -19.48 -4.95
N LYS A 227 -20.49 -19.47 -3.63
CA LYS A 227 -20.68 -18.23 -2.86
C LYS A 227 -19.35 -17.84 -2.20
N PRO A 228 -18.76 -16.70 -2.56
CA PRO A 228 -17.48 -16.27 -1.97
C PRO A 228 -17.51 -16.17 -0.43
N ALA A 229 -18.61 -15.77 0.16
CA ALA A 229 -18.75 -15.72 1.63
C ALA A 229 -18.71 -17.11 2.32
N ASP A 230 -19.02 -18.18 1.60
CA ASP A 230 -18.94 -19.57 2.12
C ASP A 230 -17.52 -20.15 1.92
N GLU A 231 -16.80 -19.66 0.90
CA GLU A 231 -15.45 -20.13 0.56
C GLU A 231 -14.33 -19.38 1.29
N PHE A 232 -14.51 -18.06 1.50
CA PHE A 232 -13.52 -17.22 2.14
C PHE A 232 -13.95 -16.79 3.54
N LEU A 233 -13.05 -16.97 4.50
CA LEU A 233 -13.21 -16.43 5.85
C LEU A 233 -13.34 -14.91 5.81
N MET A 234 -12.53 -14.27 4.96
CA MET A 234 -12.54 -12.83 4.74
C MET A 234 -11.75 -12.44 3.47
N LEU A 235 -12.00 -11.23 3.00
CA LEU A 235 -11.18 -10.48 2.06
C LEU A 235 -10.32 -9.49 2.84
N ILE A 236 -9.01 -9.48 2.62
CA ILE A 236 -8.09 -8.45 3.10
C ILE A 236 -7.64 -7.64 1.88
N SER A 237 -8.05 -6.38 1.80
CA SER A 237 -7.76 -5.53 0.65
C SER A 237 -6.96 -4.30 1.04
N ASP A 238 -5.90 -4.02 0.29
CA ASP A 238 -5.35 -2.66 0.28
C ASP A 238 -6.38 -1.67 -0.26
N ILE A 239 -6.21 -0.42 0.09
CA ILE A 239 -7.04 0.68 -0.42
C ILE A 239 -6.43 1.24 -1.71
N GLU A 240 -5.11 1.43 -1.74
CA GLU A 240 -4.41 2.15 -2.80
C GLU A 240 -3.90 1.21 -3.89
N MET A 241 -4.79 0.76 -4.76
CA MET A 241 -4.44 -0.17 -5.83
C MET A 241 -4.78 0.38 -7.21
N PRO A 242 -4.02 -0.01 -8.26
CA PRO A 242 -4.35 0.27 -9.64
C PRO A 242 -5.66 -0.42 -10.08
N GLU A 243 -6.21 -0.01 -11.20
CA GLU A 243 -7.41 -0.55 -11.88
C GLU A 243 -8.68 -0.38 -11.04
N MET A 244 -8.68 -0.75 -9.78
CA MET A 244 -9.79 -0.60 -8.84
C MET A 244 -9.25 -0.49 -7.41
N ASP A 245 -9.47 0.63 -6.76
CA ASP A 245 -9.10 0.84 -5.36
C ASP A 245 -9.95 0.00 -4.39
N GLY A 246 -9.47 -0.19 -3.15
CA GLY A 246 -10.13 -1.02 -2.16
C GLY A 246 -11.49 -0.49 -1.68
N TYR A 247 -11.72 0.82 -1.75
CA TYR A 247 -13.03 1.39 -1.43
C TYR A 247 -14.05 1.08 -2.52
N THR A 248 -13.65 1.24 -3.79
CA THR A 248 -14.47 0.90 -4.95
C THR A 248 -14.78 -0.59 -4.96
N LEU A 249 -13.77 -1.45 -4.74
CA LEU A 249 -13.96 -2.90 -4.62
C LEU A 249 -14.99 -3.24 -3.51
N THR A 250 -14.84 -2.64 -2.33
CA THR A 250 -15.76 -2.84 -1.21
C THR A 250 -17.17 -2.42 -1.56
N ALA A 251 -17.36 -1.25 -2.18
CA ALA A 251 -18.66 -0.75 -2.59
C ALA A 251 -19.32 -1.67 -3.63
N GLU A 252 -18.58 -2.13 -4.65
CA GLU A 252 -19.08 -3.09 -5.64
C GLU A 252 -19.51 -4.42 -5.00
N ILE A 253 -18.72 -4.94 -4.06
CA ILE A 253 -19.07 -6.16 -3.30
C ILE A 253 -20.35 -5.94 -2.48
N ARG A 254 -20.50 -4.80 -1.81
CA ARG A 254 -21.70 -4.50 -0.99
C ARG A 254 -22.95 -4.26 -1.82
N ASN A 255 -22.79 -3.74 -3.04
CA ASN A 255 -23.90 -3.50 -3.97
C ASN A 255 -24.39 -4.79 -4.66
N ASP A 256 -23.57 -5.86 -4.72
CA ASP A 256 -24.03 -7.15 -5.25
C ASP A 256 -24.62 -8.01 -4.13
N PRO A 257 -25.96 -8.31 -4.17
CA PRO A 257 -26.61 -9.12 -3.13
C PRO A 257 -25.99 -10.51 -2.92
N ARG A 258 -25.25 -11.02 -3.91
CA ARG A 258 -24.60 -12.35 -3.87
C ARG A 258 -23.23 -12.31 -3.19
N LEU A 259 -22.62 -11.12 -3.06
CA LEU A 259 -21.28 -10.88 -2.50
C LEU A 259 -21.33 -10.16 -1.15
N LYS A 260 -22.42 -9.47 -0.84
CA LYS A 260 -22.54 -8.53 0.30
C LYS A 260 -22.18 -9.10 1.66
N ASP A 261 -22.30 -10.41 1.83
CA ASP A 261 -22.04 -11.12 3.09
C ASP A 261 -20.54 -11.50 3.27
N LEU A 262 -19.70 -11.26 2.27
CA LEU A 262 -18.26 -11.45 2.37
C LEU A 262 -17.68 -10.47 3.40
N HIS A 263 -16.96 -10.99 4.41
CA HIS A 263 -16.31 -10.16 5.41
C HIS A 263 -15.10 -9.44 4.82
N ILE A 264 -15.01 -8.11 4.99
CA ILE A 264 -13.98 -7.27 4.36
C ILE A 264 -13.19 -6.53 5.41
N LEU A 265 -11.86 -6.76 5.42
CA LEU A 265 -10.87 -6.00 6.15
C LEU A 265 -10.12 -5.09 5.16
N LEU A 266 -10.20 -3.77 5.34
CA LEU A 266 -9.35 -2.82 4.62
C LEU A 266 -8.01 -2.66 5.36
N HIS A 267 -6.91 -2.86 4.64
CA HIS A 267 -5.55 -2.87 5.17
C HIS A 267 -4.69 -1.86 4.41
N THR A 268 -4.41 -0.70 4.99
CA THR A 268 -3.79 0.43 4.28
C THR A 268 -2.62 1.04 5.04
N SER A 269 -1.67 1.61 4.29
CA SER A 269 -0.58 2.43 4.83
C SER A 269 -1.04 3.80 5.36
N LEU A 270 -2.27 4.23 5.03
CA LEU A 270 -2.82 5.49 5.49
C LEU A 270 -3.21 5.44 6.97
N SER A 271 -2.56 6.26 7.78
CA SER A 271 -2.94 6.47 9.17
C SER A 271 -3.84 7.71 9.30
N GLY A 272 -4.99 7.61 10.01
CA GLY A 272 -5.74 8.79 10.41
C GLY A 272 -7.26 8.63 10.52
N VAL A 273 -7.89 9.66 11.12
CA VAL A 273 -9.35 9.79 11.37
C VAL A 273 -10.17 9.71 10.07
N PHE A 274 -9.57 10.02 8.94
CA PHE A 274 -10.16 9.99 7.61
C PHE A 274 -10.70 8.61 7.22
N ASN A 275 -9.94 7.59 7.55
CA ASN A 275 -10.28 6.23 7.15
C ASN A 275 -11.55 5.72 7.84
N LYS A 276 -11.80 6.09 9.09
CA LYS A 276 -12.95 5.58 9.85
C LYS A 276 -14.29 5.98 9.22
N ALA A 277 -14.46 7.24 8.84
CA ALA A 277 -15.69 7.72 8.20
C ALA A 277 -15.91 7.10 6.79
N MET A 278 -14.80 6.84 6.08
CA MET A 278 -14.86 6.20 4.75
C MET A 278 -15.20 4.72 4.86
N ILE A 279 -14.61 4.01 5.81
CA ILE A 279 -14.87 2.60 6.09
C ILE A 279 -16.37 2.38 6.36
N GLU A 280 -16.95 3.18 7.25
CA GLU A 280 -18.38 3.15 7.55
C GLU A 280 -19.24 3.41 6.31
N LYS A 281 -18.81 4.35 5.46
CA LYS A 281 -19.53 4.74 4.23
C LYS A 281 -19.52 3.63 3.16
N VAL A 282 -18.38 2.95 2.96
CA VAL A 282 -18.29 1.87 1.96
C VAL A 282 -18.77 0.53 2.46
N GLY A 283 -18.98 0.39 3.79
CA GLY A 283 -19.50 -0.83 4.40
C GLY A 283 -18.46 -1.93 4.60
N ALA A 284 -17.19 -1.59 4.79
CA ALA A 284 -16.20 -2.56 5.24
C ALA A 284 -16.45 -2.95 6.70
N ASP A 285 -16.13 -4.19 7.05
CA ASP A 285 -16.38 -4.71 8.42
C ASP A 285 -15.28 -4.30 9.38
N ASN A 286 -14.03 -4.29 8.93
CA ASN A 286 -12.86 -3.95 9.73
C ASN A 286 -11.88 -3.09 8.95
N PHE A 287 -10.99 -2.46 9.70
CA PHE A 287 -9.89 -1.67 9.19
C PHE A 287 -8.63 -1.95 10.01
N LEU A 288 -7.50 -2.05 9.32
CA LEU A 288 -6.19 -2.17 9.95
C LEU A 288 -5.18 -1.28 9.22
N ALA A 289 -4.45 -0.46 9.98
CA ALA A 289 -3.32 0.27 9.43
C ALA A 289 -2.15 -0.69 9.15
N LYS A 290 -1.51 -0.58 7.98
CA LYS A 290 -0.29 -1.31 7.66
C LYS A 290 0.87 -0.80 8.55
N PHE A 291 1.79 -1.58 9.06
CA PHE A 291 1.80 -3.03 9.14
C PHE A 291 2.03 -3.39 10.60
N ARG A 292 1.09 -4.00 11.21
CA ARG A 292 1.17 -4.56 12.55
C ARG A 292 0.84 -6.05 12.45
N PRO A 293 1.86 -6.91 12.33
CA PRO A 293 1.67 -8.34 12.17
C PRO A 293 0.75 -8.95 13.22
N ASP A 294 0.95 -8.57 14.48
CA ASP A 294 0.19 -9.10 15.61
C ASP A 294 -1.28 -8.69 15.54
N ASP A 295 -1.58 -7.41 15.24
CA ASP A 295 -2.96 -6.94 15.10
C ASP A 295 -3.69 -7.65 13.94
N LEU A 296 -2.98 -7.97 12.85
CA LEU A 296 -3.55 -8.73 11.72
C LEU A 296 -3.85 -10.17 12.13
N VAL A 297 -2.93 -10.83 12.82
CA VAL A 297 -3.13 -12.19 13.33
C VAL A 297 -4.30 -12.22 14.30
N ASP A 298 -4.38 -11.27 15.22
CA ASP A 298 -5.47 -11.18 16.20
C ASP A 298 -6.83 -11.01 15.54
N LEU A 299 -6.96 -10.14 14.51
CA LEU A 299 -8.20 -9.97 13.76
C LEU A 299 -8.62 -11.25 13.02
N VAL A 300 -7.68 -11.96 12.43
CA VAL A 300 -7.95 -13.24 11.74
C VAL A 300 -8.39 -14.29 12.75
N VAL A 301 -7.70 -14.39 13.89
CA VAL A 301 -8.04 -15.32 14.98
C VAL A 301 -9.43 -15.02 15.54
N GLU A 302 -9.73 -13.75 15.79
CA GLU A 302 -11.06 -13.32 16.24
C GLU A 302 -12.15 -13.72 15.23
N ARG A 303 -11.89 -13.51 13.93
CA ARG A 303 -12.83 -13.89 12.89
C ARG A 303 -13.06 -15.41 12.83
N ILE A 304 -12.00 -16.22 12.97
CA ILE A 304 -12.12 -17.68 13.07
C ILE A 304 -13.02 -18.06 14.24
N LYS A 305 -12.76 -17.48 15.43
CA LYS A 305 -13.56 -17.76 16.64
C LYS A 305 -15.03 -17.42 16.45
N VAL A 306 -15.33 -16.29 15.82
CA VAL A 306 -16.71 -15.86 15.53
C VAL A 306 -17.41 -16.83 14.58
N VAL A 307 -16.74 -17.26 13.51
CA VAL A 307 -17.34 -18.16 12.49
C VAL A 307 -17.57 -19.57 13.04
N ASP A 308 -16.68 -20.06 13.88
CA ASP A 308 -16.75 -21.41 14.42
C ASP A 308 -17.39 -21.47 15.83
N ALA A 309 -17.86 -20.32 16.33
CA ALA A 309 -18.45 -20.17 17.67
C ALA A 309 -17.52 -20.72 18.80
N LEU A 310 -16.22 -20.45 18.69
CA LEU A 310 -15.17 -20.88 19.61
C LEU A 310 -14.96 -19.87 20.75
#